data_17263d0bdce4053d893c3e3c14f24566
#
_entry.id   17263d0bdce4053d893c3e3c14f24566
#
_cell.length_a   1.000
_cell.length_b   1.000
_cell.length_c   1.000
_cell.angle_alpha   90.00
_cell.angle_beta   90.00
_cell.angle_gamma   90.00
#
_symmetry.space_group_name_H-M   'P 1'
#
loop_
_entity.id
_entity.type
_entity.pdbx_description
1 polymer ?
#
loop_
_entity_poly.entity_id
_entity_poly.type
_entity_poly.pdbx_seq_one_letter_code
_entity_poly.pdbx_strand_id
1 'polypeptide(L)'
;METRLRWLLIQAGLPFPEVQANLRDAAARFVGRVDLYYADARLAIEYDGGTHRESMAADNRRQNRLIEAGYRVLRFTASDVLGDPASVVAIVRRAVDP
;
A
#
# COMPACT_ATOMS: atom_id res chain seq x y z
N MET A 1 -0.41 -7.14 -11.87
CA MET A 1 -0.67 -7.62 -10.49
C MET A 1 -1.22 -6.53 -9.56
N GLU A 2 -0.75 -5.32 -9.72
CA GLU A 2 -1.30 -4.18 -8.99
C GLU A 2 -2.80 -4.01 -9.26
N THR A 3 -3.21 -4.17 -10.52
CA THR A 3 -4.60 -4.11 -10.91
C THR A 3 -5.42 -5.23 -10.25
N ARG A 4 -4.84 -6.41 -10.14
CA ARG A 4 -5.49 -7.54 -9.48
C ARG A 4 -5.69 -7.28 -7.98
N LEU A 5 -4.69 -6.71 -7.34
CA LEU A 5 -4.80 -6.33 -5.93
C LEU A 5 -5.94 -5.31 -5.74
N ARG A 6 -5.98 -4.29 -6.58
CA ARG A 6 -7.04 -3.27 -6.51
C ARG A 6 -8.42 -3.91 -6.70
N TRP A 7 -8.57 -4.77 -7.70
CA TRP A 7 -9.83 -5.45 -7.96
C TRP A 7 -10.26 -6.31 -6.78
N LEU A 8 -9.32 -7.03 -6.18
CA LEU A 8 -9.60 -7.86 -5.02
C LEU A 8 -10.25 -7.04 -3.91
N LEU A 9 -9.70 -5.87 -3.62
CA LEU A 9 -10.21 -5.01 -2.56
C LEU A 9 -11.59 -4.45 -2.90
N ILE A 10 -11.77 -4.00 -4.14
CA ILE A 10 -13.05 -3.45 -4.59
C ILE A 10 -14.14 -4.51 -4.56
N GLN A 11 -13.86 -5.72 -5.05
CA GLN A 11 -14.85 -6.80 -5.06
C GLN A 11 -15.21 -7.27 -3.66
N ALA A 12 -14.33 -7.08 -2.70
CA ALA A 12 -14.59 -7.43 -1.31
C ALA A 12 -15.46 -6.39 -0.60
N GLY A 13 -15.86 -5.32 -1.29
CA GLY A 13 -16.72 -4.30 -0.71
C GLY A 13 -15.98 -3.16 -0.03
N LEU A 14 -14.67 -3.12 -0.16
CA LEU A 14 -13.89 -2.00 0.41
C LEU A 14 -14.04 -0.76 -0.47
N PRO A 15 -13.82 0.44 0.09
CA PRO A 15 -13.88 1.66 -0.72
C PRO A 15 -12.88 1.63 -1.87
N PHE A 16 -13.12 2.45 -2.89
CA PHE A 16 -12.19 2.58 -4.01
C PHE A 16 -10.96 3.34 -3.53
N PRO A 17 -9.76 2.75 -3.63
CA PRO A 17 -8.55 3.47 -3.25
C PRO A 17 -8.11 4.43 -4.35
N GLU A 18 -7.34 5.45 -3.95
CA GLU A 18 -6.63 6.27 -4.94
C GLU A 18 -5.50 5.42 -5.52
N VAL A 19 -5.29 5.55 -6.84
CA VAL A 19 -4.29 4.77 -7.55
C VAL A 19 -3.09 5.66 -7.83
N GLN A 20 -1.88 5.15 -7.60
CA GLN A 20 -0.63 5.88 -7.87
C GLN A 20 -0.63 7.24 -7.20
N ALA A 21 -0.83 7.24 -5.88
CA ALA A 21 -0.95 8.48 -5.12
C ALA A 21 0.42 9.02 -4.73
N ASN A 22 0.60 10.33 -4.91
CA ASN A 22 1.79 11.04 -4.43
C ASN A 22 1.53 11.51 -3.02
N LEU A 23 2.32 11.04 -2.07
CA LEU A 23 2.13 11.38 -0.67
C LEU A 23 3.13 12.44 -0.22
N ARG A 24 2.69 13.31 0.68
CA ARG A 24 3.48 14.44 1.17
C ARG A 24 3.51 14.45 2.69
N ASP A 25 4.52 15.11 3.25
CA ASP A 25 4.60 15.27 4.70
C ASP A 25 3.84 16.53 5.15
N ALA A 26 3.90 16.83 6.44
CA ALA A 26 3.20 17.99 7.01
C ALA A 26 3.67 19.32 6.44
N ALA A 27 4.89 19.37 5.91
CA ALA A 27 5.44 20.55 5.25
C ALA A 27 5.15 20.58 3.77
N ALA A 28 4.28 19.69 3.28
CA ALA A 28 3.89 19.55 1.88
C ALA A 28 5.04 19.10 0.97
N ARG A 29 6.09 18.51 1.54
CA ARG A 29 7.19 17.97 0.74
C ARG A 29 6.86 16.56 0.29
N PHE A 30 7.22 16.24 -0.94
CA PHE A 30 7.00 14.92 -1.51
C PHE A 30 7.75 13.85 -0.71
N VAL A 31 7.05 12.79 -0.29
CA VAL A 31 7.64 11.70 0.47
C VAL A 31 7.77 10.43 -0.37
N GLY A 32 6.77 10.13 -1.19
CA GLY A 32 6.81 8.96 -2.03
C GLY A 32 5.52 8.78 -2.80
N ARG A 33 5.59 7.94 -3.83
CA ARG A 33 4.43 7.56 -4.63
C ARG A 33 4.09 6.11 -4.28
N VAL A 34 2.82 5.85 -4.00
CA VAL A 34 2.36 4.52 -3.60
C VAL A 34 1.32 3.98 -4.58
N ASP A 35 1.19 2.67 -4.63
CA ASP A 35 0.30 2.04 -5.61
C ASP A 35 -1.17 2.32 -5.34
N LEU A 36 -1.59 2.14 -4.09
CA LEU A 36 -2.98 2.37 -3.68
C LEU A 36 -2.97 3.16 -2.36
N TYR A 37 -3.97 4.03 -2.18
CA TYR A 37 -4.03 4.86 -0.99
C TYR A 37 -5.46 5.07 -0.51
N TYR A 38 -5.67 4.85 0.78
CA TYR A 38 -6.92 5.17 1.48
C TYR A 38 -6.67 6.39 2.37
N ALA A 39 -7.11 7.55 1.91
CA ALA A 39 -6.79 8.82 2.58
C ALA A 39 -7.34 8.89 4.00
N ASP A 40 -8.57 8.45 4.23
CA ASP A 40 -9.19 8.52 5.55
C ASP A 40 -8.44 7.72 6.60
N ALA A 41 -7.81 6.63 6.20
CA ALA A 41 -7.04 5.77 7.10
C ALA A 41 -5.54 6.09 7.07
N ARG A 42 -5.11 7.03 6.23
CA ARG A 42 -3.70 7.33 5.95
C ARG A 42 -2.93 6.04 5.65
N LEU A 43 -3.54 5.18 4.85
CA LEU A 43 -3.03 3.84 4.58
C LEU A 43 -2.55 3.74 3.15
N ALA A 44 -1.25 3.52 2.99
CA ALA A 44 -0.61 3.24 1.72
C ALA A 44 -0.49 1.74 1.54
N ILE A 45 -0.86 1.24 0.37
CA ILE A 45 -0.75 -0.17 0.05
C ILE A 45 0.12 -0.30 -1.18
N GLU A 46 1.12 -1.17 -1.09
CA GLU A 46 2.06 -1.39 -2.17
C GLU A 46 2.09 -2.84 -2.59
N TYR A 47 2.18 -3.05 -3.90
CA TYR A 47 2.41 -4.37 -4.44
C TYR A 47 3.90 -4.56 -4.65
N ASP A 48 4.46 -5.62 -4.05
CA ASP A 48 5.86 -5.95 -4.20
C ASP A 48 6.02 -7.06 -5.23
N GLY A 49 6.53 -6.69 -6.40
CA GLY A 49 6.72 -7.63 -7.50
C GLY A 49 7.86 -8.63 -7.31
N GLY A 50 8.65 -8.46 -6.27
CA GLY A 50 9.69 -9.41 -5.94
C GLY A 50 10.94 -9.34 -6.82
N THR A 51 11.12 -8.27 -7.59
CA THR A 51 12.23 -8.15 -8.52
C THR A 51 13.23 -7.06 -8.15
N HIS A 52 13.14 -6.52 -6.94
CA HIS A 52 13.96 -5.37 -6.54
C HIS A 52 15.11 -5.80 -5.66
N ARG A 53 16.17 -6.28 -6.27
CA ARG A 53 17.29 -6.78 -5.50
C ARG A 53 18.28 -5.70 -5.08
N GLU A 54 18.55 -4.77 -5.98
CA GLU A 54 19.55 -3.75 -5.72
C GLU A 54 19.02 -2.56 -4.93
N SER A 55 17.71 -2.51 -4.67
CA SER A 55 17.06 -1.35 -4.08
C SER A 55 16.56 -1.57 -2.67
N MET A 56 16.94 -2.67 -2.02
CA MET A 56 16.38 -2.98 -0.71
C MET A 56 16.63 -1.87 0.32
N ALA A 57 17.84 -1.34 0.37
CA ALA A 57 18.16 -0.26 1.30
C ALA A 57 17.39 1.02 0.97
N ALA A 58 17.28 1.33 -0.32
CA ALA A 58 16.53 2.50 -0.76
C ALA A 58 15.04 2.35 -0.46
N ASP A 59 14.49 1.15 -0.66
CA ASP A 59 13.10 0.85 -0.35
C ASP A 59 12.82 1.00 1.15
N ASN A 60 13.73 0.50 1.98
CA ASN A 60 13.57 0.61 3.42
C ASN A 60 13.60 2.07 3.86
N ARG A 61 14.49 2.88 3.30
CA ARG A 61 14.55 4.30 3.62
C ARG A 61 13.28 5.02 3.17
N ARG A 62 12.77 4.70 1.99
CA ARG A 62 11.54 5.27 1.47
C ARG A 62 10.36 4.92 2.38
N GLN A 63 10.26 3.66 2.78
CA GLN A 63 9.19 3.22 3.65
C GLN A 63 9.27 3.91 5.01
N ASN A 64 10.48 4.06 5.55
CA ASN A 64 10.68 4.77 6.81
C ASN A 64 10.24 6.23 6.71
N ARG A 65 10.51 6.88 5.58
CA ARG A 65 10.05 8.27 5.39
C ARG A 65 8.54 8.36 5.38
N LEU A 66 7.86 7.40 4.75
CA LEU A 66 6.39 7.36 4.73
C LEU A 66 5.84 7.20 6.14
N ILE A 67 6.38 6.26 6.89
CA ILE A 67 5.94 5.99 8.26
C ILE A 67 6.19 7.21 9.15
N GLU A 68 7.36 7.83 9.02
CA GLU A 68 7.72 9.01 9.80
C GLU A 68 6.79 10.18 9.48
N ALA A 69 6.33 10.27 8.23
CA ALA A 69 5.39 11.31 7.82
C ALA A 69 3.95 11.04 8.28
N GLY A 70 3.71 9.94 8.99
CA GLY A 70 2.42 9.62 9.58
C GLY A 70 1.57 8.67 8.77
N TYR A 71 2.14 8.06 7.73
CA TYR A 71 1.41 7.10 6.92
C TYR A 71 1.59 5.68 7.47
N ARG A 72 0.57 4.86 7.28
CA ARG A 72 0.63 3.43 7.55
C ARG A 72 0.90 2.74 6.23
N VAL A 73 1.73 1.71 6.23
CA VAL A 73 2.14 1.04 4.99
C VAL A 73 1.90 -0.45 5.10
N LEU A 74 1.21 -1.01 4.10
CA LEU A 74 1.05 -2.44 3.94
C LEU A 74 1.64 -2.83 2.59
N ARG A 75 2.31 -3.97 2.54
CA ARG A 75 2.90 -4.49 1.30
C ARG A 75 2.46 -5.92 1.09
N PHE A 76 2.05 -6.21 -0.14
CA PHE A 76 1.62 -7.57 -0.50
C PHE A 76 2.37 -8.04 -1.73
N THR A 77 2.69 -9.32 -1.73
CA THR A 77 3.38 -9.97 -2.84
C THR A 77 2.37 -10.69 -3.74
N ALA A 78 2.85 -11.18 -4.89
CA ALA A 78 2.04 -12.01 -5.77
C ALA A 78 1.55 -13.25 -5.02
N SER A 79 2.40 -13.82 -4.18
CA SER A 79 2.05 -14.98 -3.38
C SER A 79 0.86 -14.70 -2.46
N ASP A 80 0.84 -13.52 -1.86
CA ASP A 80 -0.28 -13.11 -1.00
C ASP A 80 -1.57 -12.96 -1.81
N VAL A 81 -1.50 -12.23 -2.90
CA VAL A 81 -2.69 -11.89 -3.70
C VAL A 81 -3.28 -13.11 -4.37
N LEU A 82 -2.44 -14.01 -4.89
CA LEU A 82 -2.89 -15.21 -5.59
C LEU A 82 -3.15 -16.38 -4.65
N GLY A 83 -2.31 -16.54 -3.64
CA GLY A 83 -2.36 -17.71 -2.76
C GLY A 83 -3.28 -17.56 -1.57
N ASP A 84 -3.46 -16.34 -1.07
CA ASP A 84 -4.29 -16.12 0.12
C ASP A 84 -5.00 -14.77 0.07
N PRO A 85 -5.86 -14.58 -0.94
CA PRO A 85 -6.56 -13.31 -1.10
C PRO A 85 -7.46 -12.96 0.09
N ALA A 86 -8.01 -13.95 0.76
CA ALA A 86 -8.88 -13.69 1.92
C ALA A 86 -8.13 -12.99 3.05
N SER A 87 -6.88 -13.40 3.29
CA SER A 87 -6.05 -12.75 4.31
C SER A 87 -5.69 -11.32 3.92
N VAL A 88 -5.41 -11.08 2.65
CA VAL A 88 -5.13 -9.73 2.15
C VAL A 88 -6.32 -8.82 2.44
N VAL A 89 -7.51 -9.26 2.08
CA VAL A 89 -8.75 -8.51 2.31
C VAL A 89 -8.95 -8.25 3.80
N ALA A 90 -8.77 -9.28 4.64
CA ALA A 90 -8.98 -9.14 6.07
C ALA A 90 -8.01 -8.13 6.69
N ILE A 91 -6.75 -8.16 6.29
CA ILE A 91 -5.73 -7.23 6.79
C ILE A 91 -6.09 -5.80 6.41
N VAL A 92 -6.43 -5.57 5.14
CA VAL A 92 -6.77 -4.23 4.67
C VAL A 92 -8.04 -3.74 5.33
N ARG A 93 -9.06 -4.60 5.46
CA ARG A 93 -10.32 -4.23 6.09
C ARG A 93 -10.10 -3.75 7.52
N ARG A 94 -9.30 -4.47 8.29
CA ARG A 94 -8.99 -4.05 9.67
C ARG A 94 -8.25 -2.72 9.71
N ALA A 95 -7.40 -2.46 8.74
CA ALA A 95 -6.63 -1.23 8.69
C ALA A 95 -7.48 -0.03 8.26
N VAL A 96 -8.45 -0.25 7.39
CA VAL A 96 -9.32 0.82 6.89
C VAL A 96 -10.43 1.14 7.88
N ASP A 97 -10.94 0.11 8.55
CA ASP A 97 -12.09 0.24 9.44
C ASP A 97 -11.72 -0.35 10.81
N PRO A 98 -10.91 0.36 11.58
CA PRO A 98 -10.43 -0.11 12.87
C PRO A 98 -11.50 -0.14 13.95
#